data_72c5470d6a34f89c48ec8d54f60f3ad0
#
_entry.id   72c5470d6a34f89c48ec8d54f60f3ad0
#
_cell.length_a   1.000
_cell.length_b   1.000
_cell.length_c   1.000
_cell.angle_alpha   90.00
_cell.angle_beta   90.00
_cell.angle_gamma   90.00
#
_symmetry.space_group_name_H-M   'P 1'
#
loop_
_entity.id
_entity.type
_entity.pdbx_description
1 polymer ?
#
loop_
_entity_poly.entity_id
_entity_poly.type
_entity_poly.pdbx_seq_one_letter_code
_entity_poly.pdbx_strand_id
1 'polypeptide(L)'
;SFPTRRSSDLVTTWVDNTEIVMLSKYYYYENSIAQKLVWLANCQEEGKFDVDEEIASYESKNNISLHEEQKNAIKGAINNGVFVITGGPGTGKTTIIKCILEILTAQQKTVSLVAPTGRAAKRMSDSTGREAKTIHRLLEVNVIQSNESFFVHNESNPLKTDVVIVDEVSMVDAALMCALLKAMPRDCKLILVGDKDQLPSVGAGNVL
;
A
#
# COMPACT_ATOMS: atom_id res chain seq x y z
N SER A 1 27.51 -26.25 9.99
CA SER A 1 27.90 -25.92 8.61
C SER A 1 26.81 -25.03 8.02
N PHE A 2 27.14 -23.83 7.62
CA PHE A 2 26.22 -22.98 6.87
C PHE A 2 25.93 -23.62 5.52
N PRO A 3 24.67 -23.67 5.06
CA PRO A 3 24.37 -24.21 3.75
C PRO A 3 25.10 -23.34 2.70
N THR A 4 25.94 -23.97 1.91
CA THR A 4 26.59 -23.35 0.75
C THR A 4 25.49 -22.91 -0.23
N ARG A 5 25.24 -21.61 -0.34
CA ARG A 5 24.32 -21.05 -1.31
C ARG A 5 24.85 -21.37 -2.70
N ARG A 6 24.01 -21.92 -3.57
CA ARG A 6 24.36 -22.18 -4.96
C ARG A 6 24.53 -20.84 -5.70
N SER A 7 25.45 -20.76 -6.64
CA SER A 7 25.64 -19.54 -7.48
C SER A 7 24.38 -19.11 -8.23
N SER A 8 23.44 -20.03 -8.44
CA SER A 8 22.10 -19.76 -9.02
C SER A 8 21.19 -18.90 -8.17
N ASP A 9 21.52 -18.67 -6.89
CA ASP A 9 20.70 -17.89 -5.96
C ASP A 9 21.08 -16.39 -5.95
N LEU A 10 22.11 -16.01 -6.69
CA LEU A 10 22.61 -14.64 -6.77
C LEU A 10 22.40 -14.08 -8.18
N VAL A 11 22.04 -12.80 -8.23
CA VAL A 11 21.97 -11.99 -9.44
C VAL A 11 22.89 -10.80 -9.27
N THR A 12 23.67 -10.52 -10.31
CA THR A 12 24.46 -9.29 -10.41
C THR A 12 23.70 -8.29 -11.27
N THR A 13 23.54 -7.08 -10.82
CA THR A 13 22.89 -5.97 -11.53
C THR A 13 23.65 -4.68 -11.31
N TRP A 14 23.32 -3.64 -12.09
CA TRP A 14 23.97 -2.32 -12.00
C TRP A 14 22.94 -1.29 -11.56
N VAL A 15 23.28 -0.52 -10.54
CA VAL A 15 22.50 0.64 -10.07
C VAL A 15 23.45 1.82 -9.94
N ASP A 16 23.15 2.92 -10.63
CA ASP A 16 23.96 4.16 -10.64
C ASP A 16 25.46 3.90 -10.89
N ASN A 17 25.77 3.08 -11.89
CA ASN A 17 27.13 2.64 -12.25
C ASN A 17 27.84 1.81 -11.16
N THR A 18 27.15 1.32 -10.16
CA THR A 18 27.68 0.44 -9.12
C THR A 18 27.18 -0.98 -9.36
N GLU A 19 28.11 -1.93 -9.38
CA GLU A 19 27.75 -3.35 -9.46
C GLU A 19 27.23 -3.83 -8.12
N ILE A 20 26.00 -4.39 -8.12
CA ILE A 20 25.34 -4.90 -6.92
C ILE A 20 25.07 -6.39 -7.11
N VAL A 21 25.41 -7.17 -6.09
CA VAL A 21 25.09 -8.59 -5.99
C VAL A 21 23.99 -8.80 -4.97
N MET A 22 22.88 -9.40 -5.37
CA MET A 22 21.75 -9.66 -4.49
C MET A 22 21.19 -11.06 -4.68
N LEU A 23 20.38 -11.51 -3.74
CA LEU A 23 19.66 -12.76 -3.89
C LEU A 23 18.59 -12.62 -4.99
N SER A 24 18.50 -13.62 -5.86
CA SER A 24 17.55 -13.66 -7.00
C SER A 24 16.13 -13.36 -6.59
N LYS A 25 15.69 -13.84 -5.41
CA LYS A 25 14.35 -13.57 -4.89
C LYS A 25 14.09 -12.08 -4.61
N TYR A 26 15.07 -11.33 -4.11
CA TYR A 26 14.89 -9.90 -3.85
C TYR A 26 14.92 -9.10 -5.14
N TYR A 27 15.80 -9.43 -6.07
CA TYR A 27 15.77 -8.88 -7.43
C TYR A 27 14.39 -9.06 -8.07
N TYR A 28 13.82 -10.27 -7.95
CA TYR A 28 12.48 -10.55 -8.45
C TYR A 28 11.40 -9.70 -7.76
N TYR A 29 11.44 -9.56 -6.42
CA TYR A 29 10.47 -8.74 -5.70
C TYR A 29 10.53 -7.29 -6.12
N GLU A 30 11.73 -6.69 -6.16
CA GLU A 30 11.91 -5.29 -6.54
C GLU A 30 11.42 -5.01 -7.97
N ASN A 31 11.78 -5.86 -8.92
CA ASN A 31 11.31 -5.72 -10.30
C ASN A 31 9.78 -5.88 -10.41
N SER A 32 9.21 -6.86 -9.71
CA SER A 32 7.75 -7.07 -9.72
C SER A 32 7.00 -5.88 -9.10
N ILE A 33 7.52 -5.33 -8.00
CA ILE A 33 6.97 -4.14 -7.36
C ILE A 33 7.03 -2.95 -8.31
N ALA A 34 8.21 -2.67 -8.88
CA ALA A 34 8.41 -1.54 -9.79
C ALA A 34 7.49 -1.62 -11.00
N GLN A 35 7.42 -2.77 -11.67
CA GLN A 35 6.54 -2.97 -12.82
C GLN A 35 5.07 -2.74 -12.48
N LYS A 36 4.60 -3.30 -11.35
CA LYS A 36 3.20 -3.16 -10.95
C LYS A 36 2.86 -1.73 -10.53
N LEU A 37 3.75 -1.03 -9.82
CA LEU A 37 3.56 0.37 -9.44
C LEU A 37 3.49 1.28 -10.67
N VAL A 38 4.41 1.11 -11.64
CA VAL A 38 4.38 1.84 -12.91
C VAL A 38 3.07 1.55 -13.66
N TRP A 39 2.65 0.29 -13.71
CA TRP A 39 1.38 -0.07 -14.32
C TRP A 39 0.21 0.67 -13.65
N LEU A 40 0.05 0.54 -12.32
CA LEU A 40 -1.04 1.17 -11.58
C LEU A 40 -1.04 2.70 -11.72
N ALA A 41 0.14 3.31 -11.74
CA ALA A 41 0.28 4.76 -11.91
C ALA A 41 -0.20 5.25 -13.29
N ASN A 42 -0.09 4.41 -14.33
CA ASN A 42 -0.46 4.74 -15.70
C ASN A 42 -1.86 4.24 -16.10
N CYS A 43 -2.50 3.39 -15.30
CA CYS A 43 -3.83 2.82 -15.57
C CYS A 43 -4.98 3.73 -15.10
N GLN A 44 -4.88 5.04 -15.23
CA GLN A 44 -5.94 5.96 -14.80
C GLN A 44 -6.92 6.27 -15.94
N GLU A 45 -8.21 6.41 -15.55
CA GLU A 45 -9.20 7.04 -16.41
C GLU A 45 -8.81 8.50 -16.71
N GLU A 46 -8.96 8.94 -17.94
CA GLU A 46 -8.73 10.33 -18.32
C GLU A 46 -9.75 11.24 -17.61
N GLY A 47 -9.26 12.10 -16.77
CA GLY A 47 -10.04 13.12 -16.07
C GLY A 47 -9.64 13.26 -14.61
N LYS A 48 -9.30 14.46 -14.19
CA LYS A 48 -9.14 14.78 -12.77
C LYS A 48 -10.52 15.10 -12.21
N PHE A 49 -10.91 14.41 -11.15
CA PHE A 49 -12.09 14.80 -10.39
C PHE A 49 -11.75 16.04 -9.57
N ASP A 50 -12.58 17.07 -9.67
CA ASP A 50 -12.57 18.15 -8.71
C ASP A 50 -13.29 17.67 -7.45
N VAL A 51 -12.53 17.55 -6.36
CA VAL A 51 -13.04 17.07 -5.06
C VAL A 51 -13.11 18.21 -4.03
N ASP A 52 -13.04 19.45 -4.47
CA ASP A 52 -13.06 20.61 -3.57
C ASP A 52 -14.38 20.75 -2.83
N GLU A 53 -15.50 20.45 -3.49
CA GLU A 53 -16.82 20.48 -2.85
C GLU A 53 -16.97 19.37 -1.80
N GLU A 54 -16.48 18.18 -2.08
CA GLU A 54 -16.50 17.06 -1.14
C GLU A 54 -15.60 17.31 0.07
N ILE A 55 -14.43 17.92 -0.13
CA ILE A 55 -13.54 18.34 0.94
C ILE A 55 -14.22 19.41 1.81
N ALA A 56 -14.81 20.43 1.21
CA ALA A 56 -15.52 21.48 1.94
C ALA A 56 -16.73 20.93 2.71
N SER A 57 -17.47 19.99 2.12
CA SER A 57 -18.56 19.29 2.78
C SER A 57 -18.06 18.49 3.99
N TYR A 58 -16.93 17.77 3.84
CA TYR A 58 -16.30 17.03 4.93
C TYR A 58 -15.85 17.97 6.08
N GLU A 59 -15.21 19.10 5.76
CA GLU A 59 -14.81 20.13 6.74
C GLU A 59 -16.02 20.64 7.53
N SER A 60 -17.08 21.02 6.83
CA SER A 60 -18.31 21.52 7.42
C SER A 60 -18.99 20.50 8.35
N LYS A 61 -19.15 19.27 7.87
CA LYS A 61 -19.82 18.17 8.58
C LYS A 61 -19.07 17.78 9.86
N ASN A 62 -17.74 17.82 9.84
CA ASN A 62 -16.91 17.44 10.98
C ASN A 62 -16.47 18.63 11.84
N ASN A 63 -16.88 19.86 11.49
CA ASN A 63 -16.48 21.10 12.14
C ASN A 63 -14.95 21.23 12.31
N ILE A 64 -14.21 20.97 11.23
CA ILE A 64 -12.76 21.05 11.16
C ILE A 64 -12.35 21.91 9.96
N SER A 65 -11.08 22.35 9.95
CA SER A 65 -10.44 22.95 8.80
C SER A 65 -9.17 22.19 8.47
N LEU A 66 -9.05 21.75 7.22
CA LEU A 66 -7.89 21.04 6.71
C LEU A 66 -6.85 22.07 6.20
N HIS A 67 -5.58 21.78 6.46
CA HIS A 67 -4.49 22.56 5.86
C HIS A 67 -4.38 22.28 4.36
N GLU A 68 -3.81 23.22 3.59
CA GLU A 68 -3.65 23.06 2.14
C GLU A 68 -2.88 21.80 1.76
N GLU A 69 -1.85 21.43 2.53
CA GLU A 69 -1.10 20.20 2.30
C GLU A 69 -1.97 18.94 2.47
N GLN A 70 -2.90 18.95 3.44
CA GLN A 70 -3.84 17.85 3.65
C GLN A 70 -4.86 17.78 2.51
N LYS A 71 -5.36 18.92 2.03
CA LYS A 71 -6.26 18.99 0.87
C LYS A 71 -5.56 18.50 -0.39
N ASN A 72 -4.32 18.90 -0.61
CA ASN A 72 -3.49 18.43 -1.73
C ASN A 72 -3.23 16.91 -1.66
N ALA A 73 -3.01 16.36 -0.46
CA ALA A 73 -2.85 14.93 -0.26
C ALA A 73 -4.15 14.16 -0.60
N ILE A 74 -5.32 14.69 -0.20
CA ILE A 74 -6.61 14.10 -0.55
C ILE A 74 -6.84 14.14 -2.06
N LYS A 75 -6.64 15.29 -2.70
CA LYS A 75 -6.74 15.46 -4.16
C LYS A 75 -5.81 14.50 -4.91
N GLY A 76 -4.56 14.41 -4.45
CA GLY A 76 -3.57 13.49 -5.00
C GLY A 76 -4.01 12.03 -4.89
N ALA A 77 -4.51 11.61 -3.72
CA ALA A 77 -4.97 10.25 -3.49
C ALA A 77 -6.19 9.87 -4.35
N ILE A 78 -7.10 10.80 -4.57
CA ILE A 78 -8.28 10.57 -5.42
C ILE A 78 -7.90 10.54 -6.91
N ASN A 79 -6.97 11.39 -7.34
CA ASN A 79 -6.67 11.61 -8.75
C ASN A 79 -5.50 10.78 -9.31
N ASN A 80 -4.82 9.97 -8.49
CA ASN A 80 -3.72 9.13 -8.97
C ASN A 80 -3.96 7.64 -8.70
N GLY A 81 -3.42 6.75 -9.53
CA GLY A 81 -3.52 5.29 -9.35
C GLY A 81 -2.64 4.78 -8.23
N VAL A 82 -1.50 5.43 -8.04
CA VAL A 82 -0.62 5.22 -6.90
C VAL A 82 -0.33 6.57 -6.26
N PHE A 83 -0.55 6.66 -4.96
CA PHE A 83 -0.25 7.88 -4.22
C PHE A 83 0.35 7.56 -2.85
N VAL A 84 1.33 8.36 -2.44
CA VAL A 84 2.04 8.19 -1.17
C VAL A 84 1.77 9.39 -0.28
N ILE A 85 1.29 9.13 0.94
CA ILE A 85 1.04 10.14 1.97
C ILE A 85 2.07 9.92 3.08
N THR A 86 3.02 10.83 3.19
CA THR A 86 4.03 10.80 4.24
C THR A 86 3.82 11.91 5.25
N GLY A 87 4.22 11.65 6.49
CA GLY A 87 4.18 12.66 7.55
C GLY A 87 4.43 12.05 8.92
N GLY A 88 4.98 12.83 9.83
CA GLY A 88 5.26 12.43 11.19
C GLY A 88 4.00 12.20 12.04
N PRO A 89 4.16 11.86 13.32
CA PRO A 89 3.05 11.75 14.26
C PRO A 89 2.29 13.08 14.39
N GLY A 90 0.96 13.02 14.44
CA GLY A 90 0.14 14.23 14.64
C GLY A 90 -0.09 15.10 13.39
N THR A 91 0.41 14.74 12.21
CA THR A 91 0.20 15.50 10.96
C THR A 91 -1.21 15.35 10.36
N GLY A 92 -2.08 14.59 11.00
CA GLY A 92 -3.46 14.41 10.56
C GLY A 92 -3.66 13.33 9.49
N LYS A 93 -2.73 12.38 9.31
CA LYS A 93 -2.88 11.26 8.37
C LYS A 93 -4.22 10.54 8.51
N THR A 94 -4.65 10.29 9.74
CA THR A 94 -5.96 9.65 10.01
C THR A 94 -7.13 10.49 9.51
N THR A 95 -7.07 11.81 9.64
CA THR A 95 -8.10 12.74 9.14
C THR A 95 -8.14 12.71 7.61
N ILE A 96 -6.97 12.70 6.97
CA ILE A 96 -6.84 12.56 5.50
C ILE A 96 -7.48 11.25 5.04
N ILE A 97 -7.14 10.11 5.70
CA ILE A 97 -7.73 8.80 5.38
C ILE A 97 -9.26 8.83 5.51
N LYS A 98 -9.81 9.41 6.57
CA LYS A 98 -11.26 9.52 6.77
C LYS A 98 -11.94 10.30 5.66
N CYS A 99 -11.38 11.44 5.26
CA CYS A 99 -11.90 12.25 4.16
C CYS A 99 -11.86 11.47 2.83
N ILE A 100 -10.73 10.83 2.51
CA ILE A 100 -10.60 9.98 1.33
C ILE A 100 -11.66 8.86 1.34
N LEU A 101 -11.86 8.20 2.47
CA LEU A 101 -12.86 7.14 2.60
C LEU A 101 -14.28 7.63 2.38
N GLU A 102 -14.63 8.82 2.86
CA GLU A 102 -15.95 9.42 2.66
C GLU A 102 -16.18 9.73 1.17
N ILE A 103 -15.19 10.33 0.51
CA ILE A 103 -15.24 10.63 -0.94
C ILE A 103 -15.37 9.34 -1.77
N LEU A 104 -14.51 8.35 -1.54
CA LEU A 104 -14.55 7.08 -2.26
C LEU A 104 -15.86 6.32 -2.06
N THR A 105 -16.45 6.43 -0.85
CA THR A 105 -17.77 5.82 -0.57
C THR A 105 -18.88 6.52 -1.34
N ALA A 106 -18.85 7.84 -1.41
CA ALA A 106 -19.82 8.60 -2.22
C ALA A 106 -19.72 8.21 -3.70
N GLN A 107 -18.53 7.88 -4.17
CA GLN A 107 -18.28 7.36 -5.52
C GLN A 107 -18.59 5.85 -5.67
N GLN A 108 -19.16 5.20 -4.66
CA GLN A 108 -19.49 3.77 -4.64
C GLN A 108 -18.28 2.84 -4.85
N LYS A 109 -17.07 3.29 -4.56
CA LYS A 109 -15.85 2.48 -4.65
C LYS A 109 -15.72 1.56 -3.43
N THR A 110 -15.34 0.33 -3.70
CA THR A 110 -14.99 -0.64 -2.66
C THR A 110 -13.56 -0.38 -2.18
N VAL A 111 -13.37 -0.22 -0.87
CA VAL A 111 -12.07 0.12 -0.28
C VAL A 111 -11.64 -0.95 0.71
N SER A 112 -10.43 -1.47 0.52
CA SER A 112 -9.75 -2.35 1.48
C SER A 112 -8.75 -1.56 2.31
N LEU A 113 -8.97 -1.52 3.64
CA LEU A 113 -8.05 -0.91 4.59
C LEU A 113 -7.12 -1.97 5.16
N VAL A 114 -5.82 -1.77 5.04
CA VAL A 114 -4.83 -2.73 5.52
C VAL A 114 -3.66 -2.10 6.24
N ALA A 115 -3.04 -2.89 7.11
CA ALA A 115 -1.82 -2.53 7.80
C ALA A 115 -0.90 -3.77 7.95
N PRO A 116 0.41 -3.60 8.18
CA PRO A 116 1.33 -4.73 8.33
C PRO A 116 1.09 -5.55 9.59
N THR A 117 0.60 -4.94 10.67
CA THR A 117 0.41 -5.58 11.99
C THR A 117 -1.03 -5.53 12.47
N GLY A 118 -1.42 -6.50 13.30
CA GLY A 118 -2.76 -6.53 13.91
C GLY A 118 -3.05 -5.31 14.78
N ARG A 119 -2.03 -4.78 15.47
CA ARG A 119 -2.18 -3.56 16.29
C ARG A 119 -2.46 -2.33 15.43
N ALA A 120 -1.74 -2.18 14.31
CA ALA A 120 -1.96 -1.08 13.38
C ALA A 120 -3.33 -1.20 12.69
N ALA A 121 -3.73 -2.40 12.25
CA ALA A 121 -5.04 -2.65 11.68
C ALA A 121 -6.18 -2.32 12.65
N LYS A 122 -6.05 -2.74 13.93
CA LYS A 122 -7.03 -2.40 14.96
C LYS A 122 -7.12 -0.88 15.16
N ARG A 123 -5.99 -0.19 15.31
CA ARG A 123 -5.95 1.28 15.45
C ARG A 123 -6.61 1.98 14.25
N MET A 124 -6.35 1.50 13.04
CA MET A 124 -6.97 2.01 11.82
C MET A 124 -8.48 1.78 11.84
N SER A 125 -8.96 0.59 12.26
CA SER A 125 -10.39 0.32 12.40
C SER A 125 -11.05 1.23 13.43
N ASP A 126 -10.46 1.35 14.62
CA ASP A 126 -11.00 2.18 15.71
C ASP A 126 -11.08 3.65 15.30
N SER A 127 -10.07 4.13 14.56
CA SER A 127 -10.00 5.53 14.14
C SER A 127 -10.89 5.85 12.96
N THR A 128 -11.08 4.95 12.00
CA THR A 128 -11.88 5.20 10.78
C THR A 128 -13.33 4.77 10.91
N GLY A 129 -13.65 3.93 11.89
CA GLY A 129 -14.97 3.30 12.03
C GLY A 129 -15.26 2.22 11.00
N ARG A 130 -14.24 1.77 10.25
CA ARG A 130 -14.34 0.73 9.21
C ARG A 130 -13.41 -0.42 9.51
N GLU A 131 -13.79 -1.63 9.09
CA GLU A 131 -12.92 -2.80 9.26
C GLU A 131 -11.62 -2.62 8.48
N ALA A 132 -10.49 -2.67 9.19
CA ALA A 132 -9.16 -2.80 8.61
C ALA A 132 -8.57 -4.16 8.98
N LYS A 133 -7.82 -4.76 8.06
CA LYS A 133 -7.22 -6.08 8.20
C LYS A 133 -5.70 -5.99 8.15
N THR A 134 -5.01 -7.02 8.61
CA THR A 134 -3.60 -7.14 8.24
C THR A 134 -3.49 -7.51 6.75
N ILE A 135 -2.38 -7.14 6.11
CA ILE A 135 -2.13 -7.55 4.72
C ILE A 135 -2.23 -9.07 4.59
N HIS A 136 -1.64 -9.83 5.52
CA HIS A 136 -1.73 -11.30 5.55
C HIS A 136 -3.18 -11.80 5.62
N ARG A 137 -4.03 -11.17 6.43
CA ARG A 137 -5.44 -11.54 6.55
C ARG A 137 -6.26 -11.16 5.31
N LEU A 138 -5.93 -10.05 4.66
CA LEU A 138 -6.55 -9.67 3.39
C LEU A 138 -6.21 -10.67 2.28
N LEU A 139 -4.93 -11.10 2.21
CA LEU A 139 -4.46 -12.04 1.21
C LEU A 139 -4.85 -13.50 1.48
N GLU A 140 -5.37 -13.79 2.67
CA GLU A 140 -5.76 -15.13 3.13
C GLU A 140 -4.62 -16.14 3.00
N VAL A 141 -3.95 -16.43 4.10
CA VAL A 141 -2.87 -17.43 4.14
C VAL A 141 -3.47 -18.84 4.18
N ASN A 142 -3.17 -19.63 3.18
CA ASN A 142 -3.50 -21.04 3.18
C ASN A 142 -2.24 -21.86 3.56
N VAL A 143 -2.34 -22.63 4.65
CA VAL A 143 -1.26 -23.51 5.12
C VAL A 143 -1.55 -24.91 4.61
N ILE A 144 -0.80 -25.35 3.60
CA ILE A 144 -0.84 -26.76 3.17
C ILE A 144 0.08 -27.58 4.08
N GLN A 145 -0.24 -28.87 4.25
CA GLN A 145 0.49 -29.83 5.12
C GLN A 145 1.99 -29.98 4.81
N SER A 146 2.51 -29.32 3.77
CA SER A 146 3.92 -29.38 3.33
C SER A 146 4.81 -28.25 3.80
N ASN A 147 4.45 -27.48 4.84
CA ASN A 147 5.20 -26.30 5.32
C ASN A 147 5.36 -25.13 4.33
N GLU A 148 4.72 -25.16 3.18
CA GLU A 148 4.66 -24.03 2.27
C GLU A 148 3.35 -23.27 2.49
N SER A 149 3.46 -22.03 2.97
CA SER A 149 2.34 -21.12 3.04
C SER A 149 2.27 -20.30 1.74
N PHE A 150 1.09 -20.22 1.14
CA PHE A 150 0.86 -19.32 0.02
C PHE A 150 -0.41 -18.49 0.23
N PHE A 151 -0.46 -17.36 -0.42
CA PHE A 151 -1.62 -16.51 -0.37
C PHE A 151 -2.71 -16.99 -1.34
N VAL A 152 -3.94 -17.05 -0.86
CA VAL A 152 -5.12 -17.40 -1.67
C VAL A 152 -5.35 -16.34 -2.74
N HIS A 153 -5.24 -15.05 -2.35
CA HIS A 153 -5.30 -13.94 -3.28
C HIS A 153 -3.95 -13.68 -3.93
N ASN A 154 -3.93 -13.69 -5.25
CA ASN A 154 -2.76 -13.54 -6.11
C ASN A 154 -3.19 -13.11 -7.52
N GLU A 155 -2.30 -13.12 -8.51
CA GLU A 155 -2.60 -12.75 -9.90
C GLU A 155 -3.74 -13.58 -10.53
N SER A 156 -3.86 -14.86 -10.18
CA SER A 156 -4.90 -15.75 -10.71
C SER A 156 -6.23 -15.64 -9.96
N ASN A 157 -6.21 -15.13 -8.74
CA ASN A 157 -7.37 -14.89 -7.89
C ASN A 157 -7.27 -13.51 -7.23
N PRO A 158 -7.47 -12.41 -7.97
CA PRO A 158 -7.27 -11.08 -7.45
C PRO A 158 -8.31 -10.70 -6.39
N LEU A 159 -7.98 -9.71 -5.60
CA LEU A 159 -8.87 -9.08 -4.63
C LEU A 159 -10.07 -8.46 -5.33
N LYS A 160 -11.21 -8.41 -4.65
CA LYS A 160 -12.42 -7.71 -5.12
C LYS A 160 -12.49 -6.34 -4.46
N THR A 161 -11.67 -5.40 -4.92
CA THR A 161 -11.59 -4.05 -4.35
C THR A 161 -11.14 -3.06 -5.42
N ASP A 162 -11.69 -1.85 -5.37
CA ASP A 162 -11.32 -0.76 -6.28
C ASP A 162 -10.12 0.04 -5.75
N VAL A 163 -9.96 0.07 -4.43
CA VAL A 163 -8.91 0.85 -3.76
C VAL A 163 -8.33 0.06 -2.59
N VAL A 164 -7.02 0.04 -2.49
CA VAL A 164 -6.29 -0.46 -1.32
C VAL A 164 -5.59 0.71 -0.63
N ILE A 165 -5.86 0.89 0.65
CA ILE A 165 -5.15 1.86 1.50
C ILE A 165 -4.30 1.08 2.50
N VAL A 166 -2.98 1.28 2.44
CA VAL A 166 -2.01 0.65 3.33
C VAL A 166 -1.52 1.67 4.33
N ASP A 167 -1.80 1.48 5.62
CA ASP A 167 -1.23 2.31 6.69
C ASP A 167 0.03 1.66 7.28
N GLU A 168 0.91 2.46 7.87
CA GLU A 168 2.21 2.05 8.43
C GLU A 168 3.09 1.32 7.40
N VAL A 169 3.11 1.81 6.17
CA VAL A 169 3.79 1.14 5.05
C VAL A 169 5.31 1.00 5.25
N SER A 170 5.94 1.83 6.08
CA SER A 170 7.36 1.70 6.46
C SER A 170 7.71 0.34 7.07
N MET A 171 6.73 -0.36 7.66
CA MET A 171 6.91 -1.70 8.25
C MET A 171 6.66 -2.84 7.26
N VAL A 172 6.29 -2.55 6.01
CA VAL A 172 6.03 -3.57 4.97
C VAL A 172 7.33 -3.91 4.26
N ASP A 173 7.70 -5.18 4.24
CA ASP A 173 8.87 -5.66 3.50
C ASP A 173 8.57 -5.89 2.01
N ALA A 174 9.63 -6.06 1.21
CA ALA A 174 9.50 -6.25 -0.23
C ALA A 174 8.69 -7.51 -0.60
N ALA A 175 8.81 -8.58 0.17
CA ALA A 175 8.08 -9.83 -0.11
C ALA A 175 6.57 -9.65 0.08
N LEU A 176 6.16 -9.00 1.18
CA LEU A 176 4.76 -8.76 1.49
C LEU A 176 4.15 -7.72 0.54
N MET A 177 4.90 -6.67 0.19
CA MET A 177 4.46 -5.69 -0.82
C MET A 177 4.29 -6.34 -2.19
N CYS A 178 5.24 -7.17 -2.63
CA CYS A 178 5.13 -7.91 -3.88
C CYS A 178 3.88 -8.81 -3.90
N ALA A 179 3.60 -9.52 -2.80
CA ALA A 179 2.42 -10.36 -2.68
C ALA A 179 1.12 -9.54 -2.76
N LEU A 180 1.04 -8.41 -2.05
CA LEU A 180 -0.11 -7.51 -2.08
C LEU A 180 -0.37 -6.98 -3.50
N LEU A 181 0.67 -6.44 -4.14
CA LEU A 181 0.58 -5.87 -5.48
C LEU A 181 0.16 -6.90 -6.54
N LYS A 182 0.59 -8.16 -6.41
CA LYS A 182 0.15 -9.25 -7.28
C LYS A 182 -1.32 -9.59 -7.11
N ALA A 183 -1.85 -9.49 -5.90
CA ALA A 183 -3.25 -9.75 -5.61
C ALA A 183 -4.17 -8.58 -6.01
N MET A 184 -3.64 -7.38 -6.24
CA MET A 184 -4.43 -6.23 -6.64
C MET A 184 -4.90 -6.34 -8.09
N PRO A 185 -6.20 -6.05 -8.39
CA PRO A 185 -6.70 -5.89 -9.75
C PRO A 185 -5.87 -4.90 -10.59
N ARG A 186 -6.03 -4.95 -11.89
CA ARG A 186 -5.25 -4.11 -12.81
C ARG A 186 -5.60 -2.63 -12.73
N ASP A 187 -6.86 -2.33 -12.45
CA ASP A 187 -7.46 -1.00 -12.34
C ASP A 187 -7.60 -0.50 -10.89
N CYS A 188 -7.07 -1.27 -9.95
CA CYS A 188 -7.14 -0.94 -8.53
C CYS A 188 -6.20 0.23 -8.19
N LYS A 189 -6.69 1.15 -7.38
CA LYS A 189 -5.92 2.28 -6.86
C LYS A 189 -5.15 1.86 -5.59
N LEU A 190 -3.92 2.35 -5.44
CA LEU A 190 -3.07 2.11 -4.26
C LEU A 190 -2.74 3.42 -3.55
N ILE A 191 -3.10 3.52 -2.29
CA ILE A 191 -2.74 4.63 -1.41
C ILE A 191 -1.85 4.08 -0.30
N LEU A 192 -0.61 4.55 -0.25
CA LEU A 192 0.38 4.19 0.75
C LEU A 192 0.47 5.31 1.79
N VAL A 193 0.29 4.97 3.05
CA VAL A 193 0.37 5.92 4.17
C VAL A 193 1.45 5.47 5.13
N GLY A 194 2.34 6.36 5.49
CA GLY A 194 3.45 6.01 6.38
C GLY A 194 4.20 7.22 6.91
N ASP A 195 5.25 6.92 7.62
CA ASP A 195 6.18 7.89 8.14
C ASP A 195 7.60 7.42 7.79
N LYS A 196 8.28 8.19 6.94
CA LYS A 196 9.63 7.87 6.47
C LYS A 196 10.68 7.83 7.59
N ASP A 197 10.39 8.49 8.71
CA ASP A 197 11.29 8.60 9.85
C ASP A 197 10.99 7.53 10.93
N GLN A 198 10.01 6.65 10.71
CA GLN A 198 9.73 5.50 11.57
C GLN A 198 10.66 4.31 11.27
N LEU A 199 10.64 3.33 12.20
CA LEU A 199 11.43 2.11 12.05
C LEU A 199 11.07 1.38 10.75
N PRO A 200 12.08 0.95 9.97
CA PRO A 200 11.87 0.18 8.76
C PRO A 200 11.33 -1.22 9.08
N SER A 201 10.93 -1.94 8.04
CA SER A 201 10.50 -3.33 8.13
C SER A 201 11.59 -4.23 8.72
N VAL A 202 11.19 -5.30 9.41
CA VAL A 202 12.11 -6.34 9.90
C VAL A 202 12.66 -7.18 8.73
N GLY A 203 11.87 -7.35 7.67
CA GLY A 203 12.27 -8.02 6.44
C GLY A 203 13.10 -7.11 5.53
N ALA A 204 13.77 -7.70 4.54
CA ALA A 204 14.58 -6.95 3.59
C ALA A 204 13.72 -6.14 2.62
N GLY A 205 14.20 -4.94 2.29
CA GLY A 205 13.59 -3.98 1.38
C GLY A 205 12.96 -2.80 2.10
N ASN A 206 13.19 -1.60 1.57
CA ASN A 206 12.52 -0.38 1.99
C ASN A 206 11.48 -0.01 0.92
N VAL A 207 10.21 -0.01 1.30
CA VAL A 207 9.09 0.20 0.37
C VAL A 207 8.67 1.67 0.32
N LEU A 208 9.01 2.45 1.36
CA LEU A 208 8.67 3.86 1.49
C LEU A 208 9.89 4.76 1.26
#